data_bf5ccce857af47a5298f26fed3c29317
#
_entry.id   bf5ccce857af47a5298f26fed3c29317
#
_cell.length_a   1.000
_cell.length_b   1.000
_cell.length_c   1.000
_cell.angle_alpha   90.00
_cell.angle_beta   90.00
_cell.angle_gamma   90.00
#
_symmetry.space_group_name_H-M   'P 1'
#
loop_
_entity.id
_entity.type
_entity.pdbx_description
1 polymer ?
#
loop_
_entity_poly.entity_id
_entity_poly.type
_entity_poly.pdbx_seq_one_letter_code
_entity_poly.pdbx_strand_id
1 'polypeptide(L)'
;MKSNFSRFLHITSSYSGLTRISRWKKFANWFDLDTPVKPECDTVETDAATCQGRSMVEMLGVLAIIGVLSVGAIAGYSKAMMKYKLNKQTEQIGSILDYVNIHLDDFKRSKTSIAGNMVPILKKLNVIPQEMIRENRNDAIFDVFGTTIGLKNYTVGDGEYYFEFLLYLNKGQKESCMNLFTIAKAKREQLWRTKFETTKGEENSSANIVNGDNYCTSDRKCLKDLTLAEMEDFCNICEDKDSCAFYYQMTF
;
A
#
# COMPACT_ATOMS: atom_id res chain seq x y z
N MET A 1 7.50 45.90 29.29
CA MET A 1 6.14 46.51 29.42
C MET A 1 5.22 45.80 28.46
N LYS A 2 4.17 45.15 29.03
CA LYS A 2 2.87 44.72 28.45
C LYS A 2 2.88 43.96 27.14
N SER A 3 2.71 42.58 27.08
CA SER A 3 1.47 41.80 27.33
C SER A 3 0.36 42.03 26.28
N ASN A 4 0.10 40.96 25.51
CA ASN A 4 -1.25 40.50 25.06
C ASN A 4 -1.02 39.20 24.30
N PHE A 5 -1.20 38.05 24.73
CA PHE A 5 -2.23 37.21 25.32
C PHE A 5 -3.52 37.21 24.50
N SER A 6 -3.80 36.03 24.03
CA SER A 6 -5.14 35.48 23.78
C SER A 6 -5.73 35.57 22.36
N ARG A 7 -5.75 34.42 21.65
CA ARG A 7 -7.04 33.78 21.29
C ARG A 7 -6.81 32.36 20.78
N PHE A 8 -7.04 31.45 21.68
CA PHE A 8 -7.39 30.06 21.34
C PHE A 8 -8.74 30.05 20.66
N LEU A 9 -8.81 29.56 19.45
CA LEU A 9 -10.08 29.18 18.84
C LEU A 9 -10.10 27.66 18.77
N HIS A 10 -10.88 27.08 19.68
CA HIS A 10 -11.38 25.72 19.62
C HIS A 10 -12.13 25.54 18.30
N ILE A 11 -11.63 24.71 17.41
CA ILE A 11 -12.44 24.13 16.35
C ILE A 11 -12.69 22.69 16.76
N THR A 12 -13.83 22.49 17.39
CA THR A 12 -14.47 21.18 17.52
C THR A 12 -14.92 20.75 16.14
N SER A 13 -14.15 19.88 15.48
CA SER A 13 -14.58 19.19 14.27
C SER A 13 -15.61 18.13 14.62
N SER A 14 -16.86 18.45 14.36
CA SER A 14 -17.98 17.51 14.37
C SER A 14 -17.78 16.50 13.24
N TYR A 15 -17.42 15.27 13.55
CA TYR A 15 -17.48 14.14 12.64
C TYR A 15 -18.94 13.73 12.44
N SER A 16 -19.58 14.24 11.42
CA SER A 16 -20.80 13.66 10.87
C SER A 16 -20.43 12.68 9.75
N GLY A 17 -20.04 11.48 10.13
CA GLY A 17 -19.84 10.36 9.21
C GLY A 17 -21.14 9.62 8.97
N LEU A 18 -21.90 9.98 7.94
CA LEU A 18 -23.06 9.20 7.51
C LEU A 18 -23.29 9.41 6.01
N THR A 19 -22.49 8.75 5.17
CA THR A 19 -22.88 8.51 3.76
C THR A 19 -22.14 7.33 3.14
N ARG A 20 -22.03 6.18 3.82
CA ARG A 20 -21.55 4.93 3.20
C ARG A 20 -22.57 3.78 3.23
N ILE A 21 -23.81 4.02 3.60
CA ILE A 21 -24.86 2.98 3.65
C ILE A 21 -25.65 2.87 2.34
N SER A 22 -25.55 3.86 1.44
CA SER A 22 -26.35 3.85 0.20
C SER A 22 -25.85 2.92 -0.91
N ARG A 23 -24.62 2.40 -0.81
CA ARG A 23 -24.07 1.50 -1.83
C ARG A 23 -24.38 0.02 -1.60
N TRP A 24 -24.75 -0.34 -0.39
CA TRP A 24 -25.16 -1.72 -0.06
C TRP A 24 -26.60 -2.01 -0.45
N LYS A 25 -27.48 -1.01 -0.56
CA LYS A 25 -28.87 -1.21 -1.01
C LYS A 25 -29.00 -1.61 -2.47
N LYS A 26 -27.99 -1.31 -3.33
CA LYS A 26 -28.01 -1.78 -4.74
C LYS A 26 -27.56 -3.24 -4.90
N PHE A 27 -26.85 -3.79 -3.92
CA PHE A 27 -26.45 -5.21 -3.97
C PHE A 27 -27.53 -6.13 -3.41
N ALA A 28 -28.40 -5.64 -2.50
CA ALA A 28 -29.51 -6.40 -1.96
C ALA A 28 -30.64 -6.61 -2.97
N ASN A 29 -30.77 -5.74 -3.98
CA ASN A 29 -31.80 -5.86 -5.01
C ASN A 29 -31.45 -6.84 -6.14
N TRP A 30 -30.28 -7.49 -6.11
CA TRP A 30 -29.95 -8.52 -7.07
C TRP A 30 -30.26 -9.95 -6.56
N PHE A 31 -30.53 -10.07 -5.28
CA PHE A 31 -31.18 -11.24 -4.71
C PHE A 31 -32.62 -10.85 -4.36
N ASP A 32 -33.46 -10.71 -5.37
CA ASP A 32 -34.92 -10.66 -5.19
C ASP A 32 -35.36 -12.03 -4.73
N LEU A 33 -35.22 -12.27 -3.42
CA LEU A 33 -35.67 -13.50 -2.72
C LEU A 33 -37.13 -13.40 -2.32
N ASP A 34 -37.86 -12.39 -2.82
CA ASP A 34 -39.29 -12.18 -2.56
C ASP A 34 -40.17 -12.69 -3.70
N THR A 35 -39.72 -13.64 -4.50
CA THR A 35 -40.68 -14.47 -5.21
C THR A 35 -41.25 -15.46 -4.21
N PRO A 36 -42.51 -15.31 -3.79
CA PRO A 36 -43.18 -16.40 -3.08
C PRO A 36 -43.21 -17.59 -4.03
N VAL A 37 -42.37 -18.58 -3.78
CA VAL A 37 -42.50 -19.88 -4.41
C VAL A 37 -43.85 -20.44 -3.92
N LYS A 38 -44.93 -20.12 -4.68
CA LYS A 38 -46.19 -20.83 -4.54
C LYS A 38 -45.87 -22.30 -4.75
N PRO A 39 -46.17 -23.18 -3.80
CA PRO A 39 -46.19 -24.61 -4.10
C PRO A 39 -47.31 -24.81 -5.09
N GLU A 40 -46.97 -24.97 -6.36
CA GLU A 40 -47.91 -25.41 -7.40
C GLU A 40 -48.16 -26.88 -7.12
N CYS A 41 -49.20 -27.12 -6.30
CA CYS A 41 -49.82 -28.45 -6.22
C CYS A 41 -50.78 -28.52 -7.40
N ASP A 42 -50.36 -29.15 -8.48
CA ASP A 42 -51.26 -29.57 -9.55
C ASP A 42 -52.32 -30.48 -8.94
N THR A 43 -53.55 -29.98 -8.94
CA THR A 43 -54.75 -30.76 -8.60
C THR A 43 -55.06 -31.74 -9.73
N VAL A 44 -54.44 -32.93 -9.65
CA VAL A 44 -54.98 -34.09 -10.33
C VAL A 44 -55.52 -35.02 -9.25
N GLU A 45 -56.83 -35.17 -9.28
CA GLU A 45 -57.59 -36.15 -8.46
C GLU A 45 -56.97 -37.55 -8.64
N THR A 46 -56.83 -38.21 -7.52
CA THR A 46 -56.55 -39.62 -7.20
C THR A 46 -55.11 -39.85 -6.71
N ASP A 47 -55.14 -40.34 -5.46
CA ASP A 47 -54.03 -40.84 -4.62
C ASP A 47 -53.23 -39.75 -3.88
N ALA A 48 -53.17 -39.94 -2.56
CA ALA A 48 -52.48 -39.12 -1.58
C ALA A 48 -51.05 -38.77 -2.05
N ALA A 49 -50.95 -37.73 -2.90
CA ALA A 49 -49.69 -37.15 -3.28
C ALA A 49 -49.14 -36.44 -2.04
N THR A 50 -48.23 -37.08 -1.37
CA THR A 50 -47.36 -36.49 -0.37
C THR A 50 -46.69 -35.28 -1.01
N CYS A 51 -47.14 -34.07 -0.68
CA CYS A 51 -46.40 -32.87 -0.87
C CYS A 51 -45.11 -33.03 -0.06
N GLN A 52 -44.11 -33.61 -0.68
CA GLN A 52 -42.82 -33.84 -0.08
C GLN A 52 -42.11 -32.49 -0.01
N GLY A 53 -42.47 -31.71 1.04
CA GLY A 53 -41.67 -30.57 1.41
C GLY A 53 -40.22 -30.99 1.54
N ARG A 54 -39.30 -30.32 0.86
CA ARG A 54 -37.87 -30.57 1.01
C ARG A 54 -37.55 -30.79 2.49
N SER A 55 -37.01 -31.96 2.82
CA SER A 55 -36.67 -32.31 4.20
C SER A 55 -35.83 -31.22 4.81
N MET A 56 -36.13 -30.80 6.05
CA MET A 56 -35.29 -29.85 6.79
C MET A 56 -33.82 -30.26 6.79
N VAL A 57 -33.55 -31.57 6.73
CA VAL A 57 -32.19 -32.12 6.68
C VAL A 57 -31.50 -31.81 5.35
N GLU A 58 -32.22 -31.83 4.24
CA GLU A 58 -31.66 -31.47 2.92
C GLU A 58 -31.32 -29.99 2.86
N MET A 59 -32.17 -29.13 3.41
CA MET A 59 -31.90 -27.67 3.50
C MET A 59 -30.69 -27.39 4.37
N LEU A 60 -30.55 -28.07 5.52
CA LEU A 60 -29.40 -27.95 6.40
C LEU A 60 -28.12 -28.45 5.71
N GLY A 61 -28.19 -29.53 4.94
CA GLY A 61 -27.05 -30.06 4.19
C GLY A 61 -26.54 -29.08 3.14
N VAL A 62 -27.45 -28.44 2.38
CA VAL A 62 -27.10 -27.43 1.37
C VAL A 62 -26.45 -26.18 2.03
N LEU A 63 -27.04 -25.73 3.13
CA LEU A 63 -26.48 -24.58 3.87
C LEU A 63 -25.09 -24.87 4.44
N ALA A 64 -24.84 -26.10 4.92
CA ALA A 64 -23.53 -26.50 5.40
C ALA A 64 -22.48 -26.48 4.27
N ILE A 65 -22.83 -27.02 3.10
CA ILE A 65 -21.92 -27.02 1.92
C ILE A 65 -21.63 -25.59 1.46
N ILE A 66 -22.66 -24.74 1.35
CA ILE A 66 -22.48 -23.34 0.97
C ILE A 66 -21.59 -22.62 2.00
N GLY A 67 -21.78 -22.87 3.29
CA GLY A 67 -20.97 -22.29 4.35
C GLY A 67 -19.48 -22.63 4.20
N VAL A 68 -19.14 -23.90 4.00
CA VAL A 68 -17.74 -24.35 3.82
C VAL A 68 -17.13 -23.78 2.55
N LEU A 69 -17.86 -23.79 1.43
CA LEU A 69 -17.38 -23.22 0.17
C LEU A 69 -17.15 -21.72 0.26
N SER A 70 -18.05 -20.99 0.96
CA SER A 70 -17.92 -19.54 1.13
C SER A 70 -16.68 -19.17 1.92
N VAL A 71 -16.39 -19.87 3.02
CA VAL A 71 -15.18 -19.61 3.83
C VAL A 71 -13.90 -19.88 3.01
N GLY A 72 -13.86 -20.99 2.26
CA GLY A 72 -12.73 -21.34 1.40
C GLY A 72 -12.51 -20.30 0.28
N ALA A 73 -13.59 -19.84 -0.33
CA ALA A 73 -13.53 -18.84 -1.40
C ALA A 73 -13.01 -17.48 -0.88
N ILE A 74 -13.44 -17.03 0.30
CA ILE A 74 -12.99 -15.77 0.91
C ILE A 74 -11.48 -15.84 1.24
N ALA A 75 -11.02 -16.93 1.83
CA ALA A 75 -9.61 -17.12 2.16
C ALA A 75 -8.73 -17.14 0.91
N GLY A 76 -9.16 -17.83 -0.16
CA GLY A 76 -8.47 -17.86 -1.45
C GLY A 76 -8.41 -16.48 -2.11
N TYR A 77 -9.53 -15.76 -2.12
CA TYR A 77 -9.61 -14.40 -2.65
C TYR A 77 -8.67 -13.42 -1.93
N SER A 78 -8.62 -13.48 -0.60
CA SER A 78 -7.74 -12.60 0.19
C SER A 78 -6.26 -12.79 -0.16
N LYS A 79 -5.81 -14.05 -0.31
CA LYS A 79 -4.43 -14.37 -0.72
C LYS A 79 -4.14 -13.89 -2.15
N ALA A 80 -5.07 -14.12 -3.09
CA ALA A 80 -4.92 -13.69 -4.47
C ALA A 80 -4.83 -12.16 -4.56
N MET A 81 -5.67 -11.45 -3.79
CA MET A 81 -5.70 -9.99 -3.74
C MET A 81 -4.41 -9.41 -3.14
N MET A 82 -3.87 -10.04 -2.09
CA MET A 82 -2.58 -9.64 -1.53
C MET A 82 -1.47 -9.78 -2.57
N LYS A 83 -1.38 -10.94 -3.23
CA LYS A 83 -0.37 -11.18 -4.28
C LYS A 83 -0.51 -10.18 -5.44
N TYR A 84 -1.72 -9.87 -5.87
CA TYR A 84 -1.98 -8.83 -6.88
C TYR A 84 -1.44 -7.47 -6.44
N LYS A 85 -1.72 -7.06 -5.19
CA LYS A 85 -1.22 -5.78 -4.65
C LYS A 85 0.30 -5.73 -4.58
N LEU A 86 0.97 -6.79 -4.15
CA LEU A 86 2.43 -6.86 -4.10
C LEU A 86 3.05 -6.72 -5.50
N ASN A 87 2.53 -7.46 -6.49
CA ASN A 87 2.98 -7.35 -7.87
C ASN A 87 2.75 -5.94 -8.43
N LYS A 88 1.57 -5.35 -8.15
CA LYS A 88 1.22 -3.99 -8.60
C LYS A 88 2.12 -2.94 -7.96
N GLN A 89 2.44 -3.06 -6.67
CA GLN A 89 3.40 -2.18 -5.99
C GLN A 89 4.79 -2.28 -6.64
N THR A 90 5.23 -3.50 -6.97
CA THR A 90 6.52 -3.72 -7.65
C THR A 90 6.55 -3.05 -9.02
N GLU A 91 5.49 -3.17 -9.80
CA GLU A 91 5.34 -2.52 -11.10
C GLU A 91 5.37 -0.99 -10.96
N GLN A 92 4.55 -0.43 -10.05
CA GLN A 92 4.42 1.00 -9.83
C GLN A 92 5.74 1.66 -9.39
N ILE A 93 6.39 1.08 -8.38
CA ILE A 93 7.64 1.63 -7.84
C ILE A 93 8.80 1.35 -8.81
N GLY A 94 8.86 0.14 -9.35
CA GLY A 94 9.94 -0.27 -10.26
C GLY A 94 10.00 0.61 -11.51
N SER A 95 8.86 0.92 -12.14
CA SER A 95 8.80 1.77 -13.33
C SER A 95 9.32 3.19 -13.08
N ILE A 96 8.99 3.77 -11.93
CA ILE A 96 9.47 5.10 -11.56
C ILE A 96 10.97 5.08 -11.25
N LEU A 97 11.45 4.04 -10.51
CA LEU A 97 12.87 3.85 -10.21
C LEU A 97 13.70 3.72 -11.50
N ASP A 98 13.23 2.92 -12.47
CA ASP A 98 13.93 2.73 -13.74
C ASP A 98 14.00 4.03 -14.54
N TYR A 99 12.88 4.78 -14.60
CA TYR A 99 12.89 6.07 -15.28
C TYR A 99 13.86 7.05 -14.63
N VAL A 100 13.83 7.17 -13.30
CA VAL A 100 14.74 8.06 -12.57
C VAL A 100 16.18 7.64 -12.77
N ASN A 101 16.50 6.35 -12.74
CA ASN A 101 17.86 5.84 -12.95
C ASN A 101 18.41 6.19 -14.35
N ILE A 102 17.60 6.07 -15.39
CA ILE A 102 18.00 6.40 -16.76
C ILE A 102 18.23 7.93 -16.93
N HIS A 103 17.44 8.76 -16.24
CA HIS A 103 17.47 10.21 -16.37
C HIS A 103 18.16 10.91 -15.18
N LEU A 104 18.91 10.18 -14.39
CA LEU A 104 19.54 10.70 -13.17
C LEU A 104 20.47 11.89 -13.47
N ASP A 105 21.31 11.78 -14.53
CA ASP A 105 22.18 12.85 -14.99
C ASP A 105 21.43 14.11 -15.48
N ASP A 106 20.26 13.94 -16.06
CA ASP A 106 19.41 15.05 -16.51
C ASP A 106 18.84 15.80 -15.29
N PHE A 107 18.42 15.07 -14.27
CA PHE A 107 17.99 15.67 -13.00
C PHE A 107 19.13 16.42 -12.30
N LYS A 108 20.37 15.89 -12.34
CA LYS A 108 21.55 16.56 -11.82
C LYS A 108 21.86 17.86 -12.57
N ARG A 109 21.81 17.83 -13.89
CA ARG A 109 22.08 19.00 -14.74
C ARG A 109 21.03 20.08 -14.61
N SER A 110 19.79 19.73 -14.36
CA SER A 110 18.68 20.68 -14.22
C SER A 110 18.79 21.57 -12.96
N LYS A 111 19.81 21.35 -12.11
CA LYS A 111 20.19 22.16 -10.94
C LYS A 111 19.03 22.92 -10.30
N THR A 112 18.06 22.22 -9.82
CA THR A 112 17.18 22.79 -8.81
C THR A 112 17.98 22.72 -7.51
N SER A 113 18.67 23.78 -7.15
CA SER A 113 19.54 23.89 -5.97
C SER A 113 18.79 23.85 -4.64
N ILE A 114 17.59 23.34 -4.63
CA ILE A 114 16.73 23.28 -3.46
C ILE A 114 16.22 21.84 -3.38
N ALA A 115 16.30 21.25 -2.20
CA ALA A 115 15.61 19.99 -1.88
C ALA A 115 14.16 20.07 -2.39
N GLY A 116 13.94 19.66 -3.62
CA GLY A 116 12.72 19.94 -4.36
C GLY A 116 11.84 18.71 -4.46
N ASN A 117 10.54 18.91 -4.31
CA ASN A 117 9.56 17.89 -4.63
C ASN A 117 9.53 17.64 -6.14
N MET A 118 9.88 16.43 -6.54
CA MET A 118 9.93 16.01 -7.95
C MET A 118 8.59 15.47 -8.46
N VAL A 119 7.61 15.25 -7.61
CA VAL A 119 6.28 14.73 -8.00
C VAL A 119 5.60 15.57 -9.08
N PRO A 120 5.56 16.92 -9.00
CA PRO A 120 4.92 17.73 -10.06
C PRO A 120 5.60 17.62 -11.41
N ILE A 121 6.92 17.46 -11.42
CA ILE A 121 7.71 17.33 -12.66
C ILE A 121 7.44 15.97 -13.30
N LEU A 122 7.54 14.90 -12.51
CA LEU A 122 7.32 13.52 -12.98
C LEU A 122 5.86 13.29 -13.44
N LYS A 123 4.90 13.97 -12.82
CA LYS A 123 3.50 14.00 -13.31
C LYS A 123 3.39 14.62 -14.69
N LYS A 124 4.03 15.77 -14.92
CA LYS A 124 4.03 16.44 -16.24
C LYS A 124 4.71 15.62 -17.33
N LEU A 125 5.70 14.80 -16.96
CA LEU A 125 6.41 13.90 -17.87
C LEU A 125 5.66 12.58 -18.10
N ASN A 126 4.47 12.39 -17.50
CA ASN A 126 3.66 11.17 -17.54
C ASN A 126 4.41 9.90 -17.08
N VAL A 127 5.38 10.05 -16.18
CA VAL A 127 6.15 8.93 -15.61
C VAL A 127 5.35 8.20 -14.55
N ILE A 128 4.51 8.94 -13.81
CA ILE A 128 3.74 8.41 -12.69
C ILE A 128 2.43 7.81 -13.22
N PRO A 129 2.17 6.51 -12.95
CA PRO A 129 0.89 5.88 -13.28
C PRO A 129 -0.30 6.65 -12.72
N GLN A 130 -1.36 6.80 -13.52
CA GLN A 130 -2.52 7.61 -13.15
C GLN A 130 -3.21 7.15 -11.87
N GLU A 131 -3.23 5.85 -11.60
CA GLU A 131 -3.81 5.26 -10.39
C GLU A 131 -3.05 5.64 -9.11
N MET A 132 -1.81 6.11 -9.21
CA MET A 132 -1.01 6.61 -8.09
C MET A 132 -1.29 8.07 -7.77
N ILE A 133 -1.99 8.79 -8.64
CA ILE A 133 -2.25 10.22 -8.52
C ILE A 133 -3.58 10.44 -7.81
N ARG A 134 -3.61 11.35 -6.83
CA ARG A 134 -4.83 11.86 -6.21
C ARG A 134 -4.99 13.34 -6.53
N GLU A 135 -6.19 13.78 -6.91
CA GLU A 135 -6.46 15.14 -7.37
C GLU A 135 -6.10 16.22 -6.33
N ASN A 136 -6.28 15.90 -5.05
CA ASN A 136 -6.07 16.86 -3.96
C ASN A 136 -4.64 16.87 -3.40
N ARG A 137 -3.70 16.11 -3.99
CA ARG A 137 -2.32 15.98 -3.52
C ARG A 137 -1.34 16.15 -4.68
N ASN A 138 -0.64 17.28 -4.66
CA ASN A 138 0.42 17.57 -5.65
C ASN A 138 1.84 17.31 -5.12
N ASP A 139 1.96 17.02 -3.85
CA ASP A 139 3.21 16.84 -3.12
C ASP A 139 3.63 15.37 -2.98
N ALA A 140 2.70 14.43 -3.19
CA ALA A 140 2.91 13.01 -3.02
C ALA A 140 2.08 12.18 -4.01
N ILE A 141 2.47 10.93 -4.18
CA ILE A 141 1.74 9.89 -4.89
C ILE A 141 1.44 8.74 -3.94
N PHE A 142 0.63 7.79 -4.37
CA PHE A 142 0.15 6.70 -3.52
C PHE A 142 0.26 5.38 -4.26
N ASP A 143 0.81 4.37 -3.61
CA ASP A 143 0.83 3.01 -4.17
C ASP A 143 -0.54 2.31 -3.98
N VAL A 144 -0.60 1.07 -4.45
CA VAL A 144 -1.80 0.21 -4.34
C VAL A 144 -2.21 -0.11 -2.89
N PHE A 145 -1.29 -0.01 -1.93
CA PHE A 145 -1.56 -0.16 -0.49
C PHE A 145 -2.04 1.15 0.15
N GLY A 146 -1.99 2.26 -0.59
CA GLY A 146 -2.25 3.59 -0.08
C GLY A 146 -1.07 4.20 0.68
N THR A 147 0.12 3.62 0.54
CA THR A 147 1.37 4.16 1.08
C THR A 147 1.66 5.50 0.43
N THR A 148 1.92 6.52 1.23
CA THR A 148 2.31 7.84 0.72
C THR A 148 3.74 7.81 0.25
N ILE A 149 3.99 8.25 -0.99
CA ILE A 149 5.32 8.29 -1.60
C ILE A 149 5.66 9.73 -1.94
N GLY A 150 6.75 10.22 -1.36
CA GLY A 150 7.41 11.47 -1.72
C GLY A 150 8.59 11.19 -2.64
N LEU A 151 8.79 12.03 -3.63
CA LEU A 151 9.92 11.98 -4.56
C LEU A 151 10.67 13.30 -4.44
N LYS A 152 11.92 13.23 -4.00
CA LYS A 152 12.71 14.41 -3.69
C LYS A 152 14.11 14.30 -4.27
N ASN A 153 14.69 15.44 -4.61
CA ASN A 153 16.09 15.55 -4.90
C ASN A 153 16.78 16.38 -3.81
N TYR A 154 17.98 15.98 -3.46
CA TYR A 154 18.80 16.65 -2.44
C TYR A 154 20.20 16.88 -2.95
N THR A 155 20.81 17.98 -2.46
CA THR A 155 22.24 18.21 -2.53
C THR A 155 22.78 18.19 -1.09
N VAL A 156 23.75 17.33 -0.81
CA VAL A 156 24.44 17.29 0.48
C VAL A 156 25.58 18.31 0.46
N GLY A 157 26.02 18.76 1.63
CA GLY A 157 26.95 19.87 1.83
C GLY A 157 28.26 19.86 1.01
N ASP A 158 28.70 18.69 0.55
CA ASP A 158 29.89 18.51 -0.29
C ASP A 158 29.60 18.52 -1.81
N GLY A 159 28.35 18.90 -2.19
CA GLY A 159 27.94 18.95 -3.58
C GLY A 159 27.49 17.61 -4.15
N GLU A 160 27.43 16.57 -3.35
CA GLU A 160 26.85 15.29 -3.75
C GLU A 160 25.34 15.45 -3.94
N TYR A 161 24.87 14.95 -5.07
CA TYR A 161 23.47 14.97 -5.44
C TYR A 161 22.89 13.57 -5.32
N TYR A 162 21.69 13.45 -4.73
CA TYR A 162 20.96 12.19 -4.73
C TYR A 162 19.46 12.40 -4.91
N PHE A 163 18.84 11.41 -5.54
CA PHE A 163 17.40 11.30 -5.67
C PHE A 163 16.85 10.36 -4.61
N GLU A 164 15.76 10.74 -3.98
CA GLU A 164 15.16 10.00 -2.86
C GLU A 164 13.70 9.68 -3.12
N PHE A 165 13.36 8.42 -2.97
CA PHE A 165 12.00 7.96 -2.76
C PHE A 165 11.76 7.77 -1.28
N LEU A 166 10.77 8.44 -0.75
CA LEU A 166 10.37 8.38 0.64
C LEU A 166 8.98 7.76 0.74
N LEU A 167 8.90 6.57 1.32
CA LEU A 167 7.66 5.81 1.45
C LEU A 167 7.25 5.76 2.92
N TYR A 168 6.07 6.29 3.22
CA TYR A 168 5.50 6.28 4.57
C TYR A 168 4.57 5.08 4.74
N LEU A 169 5.05 4.05 5.42
CA LEU A 169 4.30 2.85 5.76
C LEU A 169 3.47 3.08 7.01
N ASN A 170 2.22 2.64 6.97
CA ASN A 170 1.34 2.64 8.14
C ASN A 170 1.46 1.32 8.91
N LYS A 171 0.98 1.31 10.15
CA LYS A 171 0.87 0.10 10.95
C LYS A 171 0.16 -1.03 10.19
N GLY A 172 0.66 -2.26 10.30
CA GLY A 172 0.08 -3.44 9.66
C GLY A 172 0.41 -3.59 8.17
N GLN A 173 1.41 -2.87 7.64
CA GLN A 173 1.87 -2.99 6.25
C GLN A 173 3.17 -3.81 6.13
N LYS A 174 3.32 -4.88 6.93
CA LYS A 174 4.51 -5.74 6.93
C LYS A 174 4.79 -6.34 5.54
N GLU A 175 3.78 -6.87 4.87
CA GLU A 175 3.93 -7.46 3.53
C GLU A 175 4.38 -6.42 2.49
N SER A 176 3.86 -5.21 2.56
CA SER A 176 4.31 -4.09 1.73
C SER A 176 5.77 -3.75 2.02
N CYS A 177 6.19 -3.67 3.29
CA CYS A 177 7.56 -3.45 3.70
C CYS A 177 8.51 -4.53 3.15
N MET A 178 8.16 -5.81 3.32
CA MET A 178 8.95 -6.94 2.79
C MET A 178 9.09 -6.86 1.26
N ASN A 179 8.03 -6.44 0.57
CA ASN A 179 8.07 -6.25 -0.87
C ASN A 179 8.99 -5.09 -1.28
N LEU A 180 9.03 -3.99 -0.50
CA LEU A 180 9.96 -2.88 -0.74
C LEU A 180 11.41 -3.35 -0.66
N PHE A 181 11.78 -4.18 0.32
CA PHE A 181 13.11 -4.80 0.35
C PHE A 181 13.38 -5.71 -0.84
N THR A 182 12.38 -6.43 -1.32
CA THR A 182 12.48 -7.27 -2.51
C THR A 182 12.75 -6.41 -3.76
N ILE A 183 12.06 -5.28 -3.90
CA ILE A 183 12.32 -4.30 -4.97
C ILE A 183 13.74 -3.73 -4.83
N ALA A 184 14.17 -3.35 -3.62
CA ALA A 184 15.53 -2.88 -3.37
C ALA A 184 16.59 -3.89 -3.80
N LYS A 185 16.40 -5.17 -3.47
CA LYS A 185 17.31 -6.25 -3.88
C LYS A 185 17.34 -6.45 -5.40
N ALA A 186 16.22 -6.32 -6.07
CA ALA A 186 16.13 -6.38 -7.53
C ALA A 186 16.84 -5.20 -8.21
N LYS A 187 16.89 -4.04 -7.55
CA LYS A 187 17.50 -2.80 -8.04
C LYS A 187 18.83 -2.44 -7.34
N ARG A 188 19.47 -3.42 -6.68
CA ARG A 188 20.63 -3.23 -5.81
C ARG A 188 21.84 -2.55 -6.45
N GLU A 189 22.00 -2.69 -7.76
CA GLU A 189 23.10 -2.05 -8.51
C GLU A 189 22.80 -0.58 -8.85
N GLN A 190 21.51 -0.21 -8.92
CA GLN A 190 21.05 1.14 -9.24
C GLN A 190 20.96 2.02 -7.99
N LEU A 191 20.76 1.40 -6.83
CA LEU A 191 20.60 2.10 -5.56
C LEU A 191 21.96 2.40 -4.93
N TRP A 192 22.11 3.62 -4.43
CA TRP A 192 23.20 3.96 -3.52
C TRP A 192 23.00 3.26 -2.18
N ARG A 193 21.82 3.45 -1.58
CA ARG A 193 21.44 2.80 -0.32
C ARG A 193 19.93 2.78 -0.13
N THR A 194 19.49 1.90 0.75
CA THR A 194 18.17 1.95 1.38
C THR A 194 18.32 2.37 2.82
N LYS A 195 17.38 3.18 3.30
CA LYS A 195 17.32 3.61 4.70
C LYS A 195 15.94 3.29 5.24
N PHE A 196 15.89 2.91 6.50
CA PHE A 196 14.66 2.61 7.21
C PHE A 196 14.63 3.38 8.51
N GLU A 197 13.56 4.13 8.76
CA GLU A 197 13.38 4.95 9.94
C GLU A 197 12.04 4.70 10.61
N THR A 198 12.00 4.77 11.93
CA THR A 198 10.76 4.85 12.69
C THR A 198 10.45 6.32 12.99
N THR A 199 9.16 6.67 13.13
CA THR A 199 8.72 8.07 13.35
C THR A 199 9.19 8.69 14.66
N LYS A 200 9.85 7.94 15.53
CA LYS A 200 10.42 8.45 16.80
C LYS A 200 11.86 8.95 16.71
N GLY A 201 12.35 9.31 15.52
CA GLY A 201 13.52 10.14 15.38
C GLY A 201 14.83 9.53 15.89
N GLU A 202 15.03 8.23 15.77
CA GLU A 202 16.37 7.65 15.80
C GLU A 202 17.05 7.98 14.47
N GLU A 203 17.33 9.26 14.30
CA GLU A 203 18.07 9.76 13.17
C GLU A 203 19.46 9.12 13.17
N ASN A 204 19.83 8.53 12.03
CA ASN A 204 21.18 8.07 11.70
C ASN A 204 21.79 6.87 12.44
N SER A 205 21.00 5.96 12.95
CA SER A 205 21.54 4.66 13.30
C SER A 205 22.07 3.96 12.04
N SER A 206 23.38 3.69 11.99
CA SER A 206 24.02 2.94 10.90
C SER A 206 23.37 1.56 10.70
N ALA A 207 22.71 1.04 11.70
CA ALA A 207 21.98 -0.23 11.71
C ALA A 207 20.79 -0.24 10.74
N ASN A 208 20.20 0.90 10.45
CA ASN A 208 19.03 1.02 9.58
C ASN A 208 19.38 1.35 8.12
N ILE A 209 20.65 1.35 7.76
CA ILE A 209 21.12 1.66 6.41
C ILE A 209 21.72 0.41 5.79
N VAL A 210 21.27 0.08 4.57
CA VAL A 210 21.78 -1.02 3.76
C VAL A 210 22.23 -0.45 2.41
N ASN A 211 23.49 -0.66 2.04
CA ASN A 211 24.07 -0.11 0.82
C ASN A 211 23.71 -0.93 -0.41
N GLY A 212 23.58 -0.27 -1.56
CA GLY A 212 23.55 -0.91 -2.85
C GLY A 212 24.89 -1.60 -3.17
N ASP A 213 24.87 -2.54 -4.11
CA ASP A 213 26.04 -3.39 -4.36
C ASP A 213 27.29 -2.63 -4.86
N ASN A 214 27.08 -1.56 -5.64
CA ASN A 214 28.14 -0.69 -6.12
C ASN A 214 28.75 0.22 -5.03
N TYR A 215 28.11 0.30 -3.87
CA TYR A 215 28.49 1.17 -2.76
C TYR A 215 28.72 0.40 -1.47
N CYS A 216 29.01 -0.89 -1.58
CA CYS A 216 29.33 -1.75 -0.46
C CYS A 216 30.60 -1.29 0.25
N THR A 217 30.53 -1.20 1.57
CA THR A 217 31.65 -0.90 2.45
C THR A 217 31.77 -1.97 3.52
N SER A 218 32.95 -2.13 4.13
CA SER A 218 33.19 -3.18 5.15
C SER A 218 32.42 -2.93 6.45
N ASP A 219 31.99 -1.70 6.67
CA ASP A 219 31.29 -1.25 7.89
C ASP A 219 29.76 -1.25 7.77
N ARG A 220 29.25 -1.51 6.55
CA ARG A 220 27.80 -1.52 6.28
C ARG A 220 27.38 -2.74 5.48
N LYS A 221 26.19 -3.23 5.80
CA LYS A 221 25.59 -4.35 5.09
C LYS A 221 25.17 -3.95 3.67
N CYS A 222 25.34 -4.89 2.75
CA CYS A 222 24.96 -4.72 1.35
C CYS A 222 23.64 -5.41 1.05
N LEU A 223 22.90 -4.87 0.07
CA LEU A 223 21.59 -5.43 -0.32
C LEU A 223 21.68 -6.88 -0.79
N LYS A 224 22.78 -7.27 -1.46
CA LYS A 224 23.01 -8.67 -1.86
C LYS A 224 23.06 -9.64 -0.68
N ASP A 225 23.62 -9.20 0.45
CA ASP A 225 23.86 -10.02 1.63
C ASP A 225 22.69 -10.00 2.63
N LEU A 226 21.67 -9.16 2.37
CA LEU A 226 20.51 -9.03 3.22
C LEU A 226 19.64 -10.31 3.16
N THR A 227 19.47 -10.98 4.29
CA THR A 227 18.65 -12.19 4.41
C THR A 227 17.17 -11.89 4.59
N LEU A 228 16.31 -12.88 4.34
CA LEU A 228 14.86 -12.74 4.60
C LEU A 228 14.55 -12.47 6.06
N ALA A 229 15.28 -13.11 6.98
CA ALA A 229 15.08 -12.90 8.42
C ALA A 229 15.37 -11.45 8.81
N GLU A 230 16.45 -10.86 8.32
CA GLU A 230 16.79 -9.46 8.59
C GLU A 230 15.79 -8.48 7.97
N MET A 231 15.29 -8.77 6.76
CA MET A 231 14.21 -7.97 6.16
C MET A 231 12.94 -8.02 7.02
N GLU A 232 12.63 -9.22 7.55
CA GLU A 232 11.49 -9.41 8.45
C GLU A 232 11.68 -8.65 9.76
N ASP A 233 12.87 -8.69 10.35
CA ASP A 233 13.19 -7.94 11.58
C ASP A 233 13.02 -6.43 11.39
N PHE A 234 13.50 -5.89 10.27
CA PHE A 234 13.27 -4.48 9.91
C PHE A 234 11.77 -4.16 9.78
N CYS A 235 11.00 -5.05 9.13
CA CYS A 235 9.58 -4.82 8.91
C CYS A 235 8.71 -5.05 10.16
N ASN A 236 9.15 -5.90 11.10
CA ASN A 236 8.48 -6.10 12.39
C ASN A 236 8.49 -4.82 13.24
N ILE A 237 9.54 -3.99 13.12
CA ILE A 237 9.60 -2.69 13.81
C ILE A 237 8.41 -1.81 13.42
N CYS A 238 7.94 -1.89 12.17
CA CYS A 238 6.78 -1.14 11.69
C CYS A 238 5.44 -1.66 12.21
N GLU A 239 5.34 -2.91 12.65
CA GLU A 239 4.08 -3.44 13.19
C GLU A 239 3.73 -2.80 14.53
N ASP A 240 4.74 -2.46 15.32
CA ASP A 240 4.58 -1.88 16.68
C ASP A 240 4.50 -0.35 16.66
N LYS A 241 4.88 0.30 15.58
CA LYS A 241 4.91 1.75 15.44
C LYS A 241 3.75 2.26 14.59
N ASP A 242 3.32 3.47 14.87
CA ASP A 242 2.21 4.10 14.13
C ASP A 242 2.55 4.37 12.67
N SER A 243 3.83 4.61 12.38
CA SER A 243 4.35 4.72 11.02
C SER A 243 5.86 4.49 10.95
N CYS A 244 6.31 4.04 9.78
CA CYS A 244 7.70 3.88 9.43
C CYS A 244 7.98 4.58 8.10
N ALA A 245 9.21 4.99 7.90
CA ALA A 245 9.66 5.55 6.63
C ALA A 245 10.69 4.61 5.98
N PHE A 246 10.46 4.26 4.73
CA PHE A 246 11.38 3.50 3.90
C PHE A 246 11.93 4.40 2.79
N TYR A 247 13.23 4.36 2.56
CA TYR A 247 13.89 5.23 1.60
C TYR A 247 14.65 4.41 0.56
N TYR A 248 14.49 4.77 -0.71
CA TYR A 248 15.46 4.41 -1.75
C TYR A 248 16.22 5.67 -2.13
N GLN A 249 17.54 5.59 -2.08
CA GLN A 249 18.40 6.69 -2.47
C GLN A 249 19.28 6.27 -3.63
N MET A 250 19.33 7.10 -4.66
CA MET A 250 20.18 6.93 -5.84
C MET A 250 21.11 8.11 -5.95
N THR A 251 22.38 7.87 -6.26
CA THR A 251 23.41 8.87 -6.46
C THR A 251 24.18 8.60 -7.75
N PHE A 252 25.01 9.55 -8.15
CA PHE A 252 25.82 9.49 -9.39
C PHE A 252 27.18 8.89 -9.13
#